data_500f1fae07c504e0c29c9f1576bcef8a
#
_entry.id   500f1fae07c504e0c29c9f1576bcef8a
#
_cell.length_a   1.000
_cell.length_b   1.000
_cell.length_c   1.000
_cell.angle_alpha   90.00
_cell.angle_beta   90.00
_cell.angle_gamma   90.00
#
_symmetry.space_group_name_H-M   'P 1'
#
loop_
_entity.id
_entity.type
_entity.pdbx_description
1 polymer ?
#
loop_
_entity_poly.entity_id
_entity_poly.type
_entity_poly.pdbx_seq_one_letter_code
_entity_poly.pdbx_strand_id
1 'polypeptide(L)'
;MGVLLLAGAMAALLAGYGWLTLPRTQGDLTLAGAGAEVRIERDAHGIPTILATTPLDAYFGLGVAHAQDRLWQMETHRRIGAGRMAEVFGEPALEADRFLRALGSFGVYFCVEAKQKL
;
A
#
# COMPACT_ATOMS: atom_id res chain seq x y z
N MET A 1 -33.80 -16.62 -21.02
CA MET A 1 -33.63 -15.15 -21.03
C MET A 1 -33.24 -14.59 -19.66
N GLY A 2 -33.87 -15.02 -18.55
CA GLY A 2 -33.55 -14.52 -17.19
C GLY A 2 -32.12 -14.80 -16.72
N VAL A 3 -31.54 -15.96 -17.00
CA VAL A 3 -30.16 -16.32 -16.58
C VAL A 3 -29.11 -15.42 -17.25
N LEU A 4 -29.30 -15.09 -18.52
CA LEU A 4 -28.38 -14.20 -19.25
C LEU A 4 -28.44 -12.76 -18.70
N LEU A 5 -29.59 -12.27 -18.29
CA LEU A 5 -29.75 -10.96 -17.67
C LEU A 5 -29.08 -10.90 -16.28
N LEU A 6 -29.24 -11.94 -15.48
CA LEU A 6 -28.58 -12.05 -14.17
C LEU A 6 -27.05 -12.12 -14.30
N ALA A 7 -26.56 -12.93 -15.26
CA ALA A 7 -25.11 -13.01 -15.52
C ALA A 7 -24.54 -11.67 -15.99
N GLY A 8 -25.26 -10.94 -16.86
CA GLY A 8 -24.86 -9.61 -17.32
C GLY A 8 -24.86 -8.58 -16.16
N ALA A 9 -25.86 -8.59 -15.31
CA ALA A 9 -25.91 -7.71 -14.14
C ALA A 9 -24.78 -8.00 -13.14
N MET A 10 -24.46 -9.27 -12.89
CA MET A 10 -23.35 -9.66 -12.03
C MET A 10 -22.01 -9.22 -12.62
N ALA A 11 -21.79 -9.42 -13.91
CA ALA A 11 -20.56 -8.98 -14.59
C ALA A 11 -20.40 -7.45 -14.53
N ALA A 12 -21.48 -6.68 -14.71
CA ALA A 12 -21.47 -5.23 -14.60
C ALA A 12 -21.15 -4.75 -13.17
N LEU A 13 -21.71 -5.41 -12.16
CA LEU A 13 -21.42 -5.12 -10.75
C LEU A 13 -19.97 -5.42 -10.40
N LEU A 14 -19.43 -6.54 -10.85
CA LEU A 14 -18.02 -6.90 -10.63
C LEU A 14 -17.06 -5.95 -11.34
N ALA A 15 -17.38 -5.55 -12.58
CA ALA A 15 -16.60 -4.58 -13.33
C ALA A 15 -16.63 -3.20 -12.65
N GLY A 16 -17.81 -2.75 -12.19
CA GLY A 16 -17.97 -1.49 -11.47
C GLY A 16 -17.22 -1.49 -10.13
N TYR A 17 -17.32 -2.57 -9.38
CA TYR A 17 -16.56 -2.74 -8.14
C TYR A 17 -15.04 -2.74 -8.41
N GLY A 18 -14.59 -3.48 -9.43
CA GLY A 18 -13.19 -3.49 -9.82
C GLY A 18 -12.67 -2.09 -10.16
N TRP A 19 -13.47 -1.29 -10.85
CA TRP A 19 -13.07 0.09 -11.22
C TRP A 19 -12.99 1.03 -10.02
N LEU A 20 -13.87 0.87 -9.03
CA LEU A 20 -13.83 1.64 -7.79
C LEU A 20 -12.61 1.30 -6.90
N THR A 21 -12.04 0.11 -7.06
CA THR A 21 -10.86 -0.33 -6.29
C THR A 21 -9.52 0.05 -6.95
N LEU A 22 -9.55 0.53 -8.21
CA LEU A 22 -8.32 0.98 -8.87
C LEU A 22 -7.76 2.25 -8.22
N PRO A 23 -6.42 2.32 -8.04
CA PRO A 23 -5.79 3.50 -7.49
C PRO A 23 -5.94 4.71 -8.43
N ARG A 24 -6.13 5.88 -7.87
CA ARG A 24 -6.10 7.13 -8.63
C ARG A 24 -4.66 7.49 -8.94
N THR A 25 -4.26 7.33 -10.20
CA THR A 25 -2.91 7.66 -10.69
C THR A 25 -2.85 9.00 -11.43
N GLN A 26 -3.99 9.70 -11.55
CA GLN A 26 -4.11 10.99 -12.25
C GLN A 26 -4.92 11.97 -11.40
N GLY A 27 -4.59 13.25 -11.54
CA GLY A 27 -5.24 14.34 -10.82
C GLY A 27 -4.58 14.68 -9.48
N ASP A 28 -5.16 15.66 -8.79
CA ASP A 28 -4.64 16.16 -7.53
C ASP A 28 -5.12 15.31 -6.35
N LEU A 29 -4.20 14.95 -5.47
CA LEU A 29 -4.47 14.24 -4.24
C LEU A 29 -4.01 15.11 -3.05
N THR A 30 -4.94 15.41 -2.15
CA THR A 30 -4.60 16.11 -0.90
C THR A 30 -4.36 15.07 0.19
N LEU A 31 -3.09 14.90 0.57
CA LEU A 31 -2.67 13.96 1.61
C LEU A 31 -1.95 14.72 2.72
N ALA A 32 -2.24 14.37 3.97
CA ALA A 32 -1.51 14.88 5.11
C ALA A 32 -0.13 14.21 5.20
N GLY A 33 0.94 14.99 5.47
CA GLY A 33 2.29 14.47 5.69
C GLY A 33 3.36 15.05 4.78
N ALA A 34 3.02 15.61 3.62
CA ALA A 34 3.95 16.39 2.82
C ALA A 34 4.11 17.79 3.41
N GLY A 35 5.33 18.31 3.40
CA GLY A 35 5.64 19.69 3.80
C GLY A 35 5.37 20.70 2.68
N ALA A 36 5.46 20.26 1.42
CA ALA A 36 5.21 21.04 0.21
C ALA A 36 4.56 20.17 -0.88
N GLU A 37 4.24 20.81 -2.01
CA GLU A 37 3.72 20.11 -3.18
C GLU A 37 4.72 19.09 -3.71
N VAL A 38 4.24 17.87 -3.93
CA VAL A 38 4.99 16.76 -4.53
C VAL A 38 4.34 16.37 -5.84
N ARG A 39 5.10 16.39 -6.92
CA ARG A 39 4.63 15.99 -8.25
C ARG A 39 5.14 14.60 -8.60
N ILE A 40 4.24 13.72 -9.00
CA ILE A 40 4.55 12.37 -9.45
C ILE A 40 4.17 12.27 -10.93
N GLU A 41 5.15 12.15 -11.80
CA GLU A 41 4.97 12.00 -13.23
C GLU A 41 5.25 10.56 -13.62
N ARG A 42 4.36 9.94 -14.41
CA ARG A 42 4.55 8.56 -14.88
C ARG A 42 4.84 8.55 -16.39
N ASP A 43 5.86 7.81 -16.76
CA ASP A 43 6.20 7.61 -18.19
C ASP A 43 5.23 6.64 -18.89
N ALA A 44 5.48 6.37 -20.19
CA ALA A 44 4.68 5.44 -20.98
C ALA A 44 4.72 3.98 -20.47
N HIS A 45 5.69 3.63 -19.61
CA HIS A 45 5.84 2.33 -18.98
C HIS A 45 5.29 2.32 -17.55
N GLY A 46 4.73 3.44 -17.06
CA GLY A 46 4.21 3.60 -15.72
C GLY A 46 5.26 3.85 -14.65
N ILE A 47 6.52 4.08 -15.02
CA ILE A 47 7.61 4.34 -14.07
C ILE A 47 7.43 5.74 -13.47
N PRO A 48 7.32 5.87 -12.13
CA PRO A 48 7.10 7.16 -11.50
C PRO A 48 8.40 7.96 -11.37
N THR A 49 8.39 9.21 -11.80
CA THR A 49 9.39 10.23 -11.50
C THR A 49 8.82 11.16 -10.44
N ILE A 50 9.53 11.33 -9.33
CA ILE A 50 9.08 12.13 -8.19
C ILE A 50 9.85 13.45 -8.17
N LEU A 51 9.13 14.55 -8.25
CA LEU A 51 9.65 15.91 -8.17
C LEU A 51 9.19 16.52 -6.85
N ALA A 52 10.14 16.85 -5.99
CA ALA A 52 9.88 17.44 -4.67
C ALA A 52 10.95 18.45 -4.30
N THR A 53 10.61 19.37 -3.41
CA THR A 53 11.50 20.45 -2.96
C THR A 53 12.48 19.96 -1.91
N THR A 54 12.07 19.02 -1.06
CA THR A 54 12.90 18.48 0.01
C THR A 54 13.07 16.97 -0.12
N PRO A 55 14.17 16.39 0.41
CA PRO A 55 14.32 14.93 0.44
C PRO A 55 13.19 14.22 1.19
N LEU A 56 12.65 14.83 2.25
CA LEU A 56 11.55 14.25 3.02
C LEU A 56 10.27 14.15 2.18
N ASP A 57 9.95 15.20 1.42
CA ASP A 57 8.82 15.21 0.51
C ASP A 57 9.01 14.21 -0.64
N ALA A 58 10.26 14.02 -1.11
CA ALA A 58 10.57 13.02 -2.12
C ALA A 58 10.31 11.59 -1.60
N TYR A 59 10.69 11.29 -0.36
CA TYR A 59 10.37 10.00 0.27
C TYR A 59 8.88 9.83 0.51
N PHE A 60 8.16 10.90 0.87
CA PHE A 60 6.71 10.87 0.97
C PHE A 60 6.07 10.52 -0.37
N GLY A 61 6.48 11.19 -1.46
CA GLY A 61 6.01 10.90 -2.82
C GLY A 61 6.32 9.47 -3.26
N LEU A 62 7.49 8.93 -2.91
CA LEU A 62 7.85 7.55 -3.18
C LEU A 62 6.91 6.58 -2.45
N GLY A 63 6.59 6.86 -1.19
CA GLY A 63 5.63 6.09 -0.41
C GLY A 63 4.24 6.07 -1.05
N VAL A 64 3.77 7.23 -1.54
CA VAL A 64 2.49 7.35 -2.26
C VAL A 64 2.50 6.53 -3.54
N ALA A 65 3.55 6.62 -4.36
CA ALA A 65 3.69 5.85 -5.59
C ALA A 65 3.68 4.33 -5.31
N HIS A 66 4.41 3.89 -4.28
CA HIS A 66 4.38 2.49 -3.86
C HIS A 66 3.01 2.04 -3.37
N ALA A 67 2.30 2.89 -2.62
CA ALA A 67 0.94 2.57 -2.16
C ALA A 67 -0.04 2.45 -3.31
N GLN A 68 0.06 3.30 -4.33
CA GLN A 68 -0.75 3.19 -5.54
C GLN A 68 -0.51 1.89 -6.32
N ASP A 69 0.75 1.46 -6.41
CA ASP A 69 1.14 0.32 -7.25
C ASP A 69 1.11 -1.02 -6.52
N ARG A 70 1.41 -1.03 -5.20
CA ARG A 70 1.74 -2.24 -4.44
C ARG A 70 1.24 -2.24 -3.00
N LEU A 71 0.08 -1.63 -2.73
CA LEU A 71 -0.45 -1.51 -1.36
C LEU A 71 -0.53 -2.86 -0.63
N TRP A 72 -1.00 -3.91 -1.31
CA TRP A 72 -1.08 -5.24 -0.72
C TRP A 72 0.29 -5.80 -0.34
N GLN A 73 1.30 -5.59 -1.17
CA GLN A 73 2.65 -6.04 -0.89
C GLN A 73 3.25 -5.29 0.31
N MET A 74 3.03 -3.97 0.40
CA MET A 74 3.45 -3.16 1.54
C MET A 74 2.79 -3.65 2.84
N GLU A 75 1.48 -3.89 2.83
CA GLU A 75 0.73 -4.39 3.98
C GLU A 75 1.21 -5.79 4.38
N THR A 76 1.48 -6.66 3.42
CA THR A 76 2.03 -7.99 3.67
C THR A 76 3.39 -7.91 4.36
N HIS A 77 4.32 -7.09 3.86
CA HIS A 77 5.62 -6.90 4.49
C HIS A 77 5.51 -6.30 5.89
N ARG A 78 4.61 -5.33 6.09
CA ARG A 78 4.33 -4.76 7.42
C ARG A 78 3.85 -5.82 8.40
N ARG A 79 2.96 -6.73 7.95
CA ARG A 79 2.47 -7.85 8.78
C ARG A 79 3.54 -8.89 9.04
N ILE A 80 4.37 -9.21 8.05
CA ILE A 80 5.53 -10.11 8.23
C ILE A 80 6.43 -9.54 9.33
N GLY A 81 6.87 -8.30 9.20
CA GLY A 81 7.73 -7.66 10.19
C GLY A 81 7.14 -7.62 11.60
N ALA A 82 5.82 -7.45 11.70
CA ALA A 82 5.08 -7.45 12.97
C ALA A 82 4.75 -8.85 13.51
N GLY A 83 4.99 -9.92 12.76
CA GLY A 83 4.56 -11.29 13.09
C GLY A 83 3.04 -11.40 13.20
N ARG A 84 2.31 -10.84 12.22
CA ARG A 84 0.84 -10.74 12.19
C ARG A 84 0.22 -11.31 10.92
N MET A 85 0.91 -12.23 10.26
CA MET A 85 0.40 -12.86 9.04
C MET A 85 -0.78 -13.80 9.31
N ALA A 86 -0.84 -14.41 10.50
CA ALA A 86 -1.91 -15.30 10.91
C ALA A 86 -3.28 -14.61 10.99
N GLU A 87 -3.33 -13.28 11.15
CA GLU A 87 -4.59 -12.53 11.12
C GLU A 87 -5.30 -12.60 9.76
N VAL A 88 -4.56 -12.84 8.68
CA VAL A 88 -5.06 -12.90 7.32
C VAL A 88 -5.06 -14.33 6.76
N PHE A 89 -3.98 -15.08 7.02
CA PHE A 89 -3.77 -16.42 6.45
C PHE A 89 -4.13 -17.55 7.43
N GLY A 90 -4.50 -17.22 8.66
CA GLY A 90 -4.92 -18.19 9.67
C GLY A 90 -3.77 -19.01 10.25
N GLU A 91 -4.12 -20.20 10.76
CA GLU A 91 -3.23 -21.09 11.51
C GLU A 91 -1.91 -21.46 10.81
N PRO A 92 -1.86 -21.68 9.47
CA PRO A 92 -0.60 -22.01 8.79
C PRO A 92 0.50 -20.97 8.94
N ALA A 93 0.14 -19.69 9.16
CA ALA A 93 1.12 -18.61 9.33
C ALA A 93 1.55 -18.40 10.80
N LEU A 94 0.94 -19.10 11.75
CA LEU A 94 1.11 -18.84 13.19
C LEU A 94 2.54 -19.14 13.69
N GLU A 95 3.17 -20.19 13.20
CA GLU A 95 4.55 -20.53 13.58
C GLU A 95 5.56 -19.47 13.11
N ALA A 96 5.40 -19.00 11.85
CA ALA A 96 6.23 -17.93 11.32
C ALA A 96 6.05 -16.63 12.11
N ASP A 97 4.82 -16.30 12.49
CA ASP A 97 4.53 -15.12 13.31
C ASP A 97 5.18 -15.20 14.70
N ARG A 98 5.12 -16.36 15.34
CA ARG A 98 5.79 -16.59 16.64
C ARG A 98 7.30 -16.41 16.54
N PHE A 99 7.90 -16.97 15.50
CA PHE A 99 9.32 -16.83 15.24
C PHE A 99 9.72 -15.36 15.02
N LEU A 100 8.99 -14.63 14.16
CA LEU A 100 9.28 -13.23 13.86
C LEU A 100 9.11 -12.32 15.08
N ARG A 101 8.13 -12.58 15.93
CA ARG A 101 7.97 -11.88 17.21
C ARG A 101 9.12 -12.18 18.19
N ALA A 102 9.57 -13.42 18.24
CA ALA A 102 10.72 -13.81 19.10
C ALA A 102 12.01 -13.12 18.64
N LEU A 103 12.20 -12.88 17.34
CA LEU A 103 13.33 -12.12 16.80
C LEU A 103 13.28 -10.62 17.14
N GLY A 104 12.15 -10.11 17.59
CA GLY A 104 11.97 -8.69 17.91
C GLY A 104 12.10 -7.74 16.72
N SER A 105 11.94 -8.24 15.50
CA SER A 105 12.13 -7.49 14.25
C SER A 105 11.33 -6.18 14.22
N PHE A 106 10.11 -6.20 14.75
CA PHE A 106 9.25 -5.03 14.83
C PHE A 106 9.77 -3.95 15.80
N GLY A 107 10.40 -4.35 16.91
CA GLY A 107 11.00 -3.43 17.88
C GLY A 107 12.16 -2.63 17.30
N VAL A 108 12.96 -3.23 16.43
CA VAL A 108 14.10 -2.58 15.78
C VAL A 108 13.63 -1.48 14.82
N TYR A 109 12.61 -1.75 14.00
CA TYR A 109 12.05 -0.74 13.08
C TYR A 109 11.38 0.43 13.82
N PHE A 110 10.62 0.15 14.87
CA PHE A 110 9.94 1.19 15.66
C PHE A 110 10.92 2.06 16.47
N CYS A 111 12.01 1.49 16.99
CA CYS A 111 13.03 2.26 17.71
C CYS A 111 13.82 3.21 16.82
N VAL A 112 14.01 2.87 15.55
CA VAL A 112 14.67 3.78 14.57
C VAL A 112 13.79 4.99 14.29
N GLU A 113 12.47 4.79 14.13
CA GLU A 113 11.52 5.87 13.85
C GLU A 113 11.29 6.80 15.05
N ALA A 114 11.28 6.26 16.27
CA ALA A 114 11.16 7.06 17.50
C ALA A 114 12.40 7.93 17.78
N LYS A 115 13.59 7.49 17.39
CA LYS A 115 14.83 8.28 17.53
C LYS A 115 14.96 9.44 16.55
N GLN A 116 14.22 9.43 15.44
CA GLN A 116 14.23 10.54 14.48
C GLN A 116 13.30 11.70 14.87
N LYS A 117 12.47 11.53 15.91
CA LYS A 117 11.54 12.58 16.40
C LYS A 117 12.05 13.34 17.65
N LEU A 118 13.28 13.08 18.09
CA LEU A 118 14.00 13.82 19.14
C LEU A 118 15.12 14.66 18.52
#